data_1c4281531badf7624a510d18bb3b462b
#
_entry.id   1c4281531badf7624a510d18bb3b462b
#
_cell.length_a   1.000
_cell.length_b   1.000
_cell.length_c   1.000
_cell.angle_alpha   90.00
_cell.angle_beta   90.00
_cell.angle_gamma   90.00
#
_symmetry.space_group_name_H-M   'P 1'
#
loop_
_entity.id
_entity.type
_entity.pdbx_description
1 polymer ?
#
loop_
_entity_poly.entity_id
_entity_poly.type
_entity_poly.pdbx_seq_one_letter_code
_entity_poly.pdbx_strand_id
1 'polypeptide(L)'
;MIKHYTTILLACALTVGVGLLTSMSFAQTDRWQALRDDPTINSGLIVIAVGRQIHNSCDDVNARLLRALGFAESLVSHAQTLGFSRAQVNAFIDDRTEQQRYRDIASQYFAERGVQPGDGAGVCQVGRDEISAGSAIGRLLR
;
A
#
# COMPACT_ATOMS: atom_id res chain seq x y z
N MET A 1 57.47 50.00 36.34
CA MET A 1 58.41 49.27 35.49
C MET A 1 57.67 48.12 34.84
N ILE A 2 57.49 48.25 33.55
CA ILE A 2 57.81 47.29 32.51
C ILE A 2 56.98 46.03 32.57
N LYS A 3 56.19 45.79 31.65
CA LYS A 3 56.15 45.42 30.21
C LYS A 3 55.30 44.17 30.02
N HIS A 4 54.39 44.27 29.10
CA HIS A 4 54.28 43.54 27.85
C HIS A 4 53.80 42.08 27.98
N TYR A 5 53.04 41.49 27.13
CA TYR A 5 52.58 41.63 25.72
C TYR A 5 51.37 40.71 25.60
N THR A 6 50.37 41.17 24.96
CA THR A 6 49.83 40.65 23.69
C THR A 6 50.10 39.18 23.37
N THR A 7 49.07 38.41 23.30
CA THR A 7 48.95 37.42 22.20
C THR A 7 47.49 37.17 21.88
N ILE A 8 47.08 37.63 20.74
CA ILE A 8 45.91 37.26 19.97
C ILE A 8 46.19 35.87 19.38
N LEU A 9 45.28 34.96 19.55
CA LEU A 9 45.18 33.77 18.70
C LEU A 9 43.70 33.41 18.56
N LEU A 10 43.17 33.78 17.44
CA LEU A 10 42.51 32.93 16.44
C LEU A 10 41.98 31.60 16.99
N ALA A 11 40.69 31.57 17.23
CA ALA A 11 39.94 30.34 17.21
C ALA A 11 39.16 30.29 15.90
N CYS A 12 39.67 29.56 14.95
CA CYS A 12 38.97 29.17 13.72
C CYS A 12 37.76 28.37 14.06
N ALA A 13 36.60 28.90 13.66
CA ALA A 13 35.35 28.17 13.61
C ALA A 13 35.44 27.06 12.55
N LEU A 14 35.36 25.83 12.97
CA LEU A 14 35.07 24.68 12.12
C LEU A 14 33.59 24.29 12.38
N THR A 15 32.69 25.01 11.74
CA THR A 15 31.31 24.55 11.51
C THR A 15 31.27 23.83 10.17
N VAL A 16 31.56 22.54 10.16
CA VAL A 16 31.26 21.63 9.04
C VAL A 16 30.11 20.76 9.51
N GLY A 17 28.89 21.08 9.10
CA GLY A 17 28.31 20.39 7.98
C GLY A 17 27.62 19.10 8.43
N VAL A 18 26.56 19.18 9.30
CA VAL A 18 25.57 18.11 9.45
C VAL A 18 24.30 18.56 8.71
N GLY A 19 24.23 18.22 7.44
CA GLY A 19 23.06 18.61 6.65
C GLY A 19 22.96 17.88 5.33
N LEU A 20 22.94 16.52 5.32
CA LEU A 20 22.76 15.81 4.05
C LEU A 20 22.22 14.36 4.18
N LEU A 21 21.43 14.02 5.18
CA LEU A 21 20.88 12.66 5.28
C LEU A 21 19.35 12.56 5.39
N THR A 22 18.60 13.64 5.20
CA THR A 22 17.13 13.61 5.35
C THR A 22 16.35 13.56 4.04
N SER A 23 17.00 13.52 2.88
CA SER A 23 16.31 13.67 1.59
C SER A 23 15.83 12.37 0.94
N MET A 24 16.20 11.19 1.44
CA MET A 24 15.85 9.93 0.76
C MET A 24 14.50 9.33 1.15
N SER A 25 13.96 9.66 2.32
CA SER A 25 12.68 9.08 2.77
C SER A 25 11.45 9.74 2.12
N PHE A 26 11.52 11.03 1.81
CA PHE A 26 10.39 11.72 1.17
C PHE A 26 10.16 11.32 -0.28
N ALA A 27 11.24 11.09 -1.05
CA ALA A 27 11.12 10.74 -2.47
C ALA A 27 10.44 9.38 -2.71
N GLN A 28 10.54 8.44 -1.77
CA GLN A 28 9.93 7.12 -1.90
C GLN A 28 8.43 7.14 -1.54
N THR A 29 8.05 7.94 -0.56
CA THR A 29 6.65 8.16 -0.19
C THR A 29 5.89 8.85 -1.32
N ASP A 30 6.47 9.86 -1.92
CA ASP A 30 5.87 10.58 -3.06
C ASP A 30 5.72 9.70 -4.30
N ARG A 31 6.67 8.79 -4.56
CA ARG A 31 6.58 7.86 -5.69
C ARG A 31 5.36 6.93 -5.59
N TRP A 32 5.08 6.39 -4.39
CA TRP A 32 3.95 5.50 -4.18
C TRP A 32 2.63 6.23 -4.02
N GLN A 33 2.68 7.51 -3.71
CA GLN A 33 1.49 8.35 -3.65
C GLN A 33 0.72 8.32 -4.97
N ALA A 34 1.40 8.40 -6.11
CA ALA A 34 0.75 8.33 -7.41
C ALA A 34 0.01 7.00 -7.66
N LEU A 35 0.55 5.86 -7.17
CA LEU A 35 -0.17 4.57 -7.24
C LEU A 35 -1.37 4.53 -6.31
N ARG A 36 -1.25 5.11 -5.11
CA ARG A 36 -2.38 5.19 -4.15
C ARG A 36 -3.51 6.09 -4.63
N ASP A 37 -3.17 7.17 -5.31
CA ASP A 37 -4.14 8.18 -5.78
C ASP A 37 -4.77 7.80 -7.12
N ASP A 38 -4.16 6.88 -7.88
CA ASP A 38 -4.75 6.40 -9.12
C ASP A 38 -6.01 5.57 -8.82
N PRO A 39 -7.20 5.98 -9.32
CA PRO A 39 -8.45 5.33 -8.98
C PRO A 39 -8.53 3.88 -9.48
N THR A 40 -7.88 3.55 -10.59
CA THR A 40 -7.87 2.19 -11.15
C THR A 40 -7.03 1.26 -10.30
N ILE A 41 -5.82 1.70 -9.91
CA ILE A 41 -4.94 0.92 -9.05
C ILE A 41 -5.55 0.77 -7.65
N ASN A 42 -5.98 1.87 -7.04
CA ASN A 42 -6.51 1.84 -5.68
C ASN A 42 -7.77 0.96 -5.56
N SER A 43 -8.76 1.17 -6.43
CA SER A 43 -9.98 0.36 -6.42
C SER A 43 -9.70 -1.11 -6.75
N GLY A 44 -8.80 -1.37 -7.69
CA GLY A 44 -8.40 -2.73 -8.04
C GLY A 44 -7.72 -3.48 -6.89
N LEU A 45 -6.84 -2.82 -6.15
CA LEU A 45 -6.20 -3.42 -4.97
C LEU A 45 -7.19 -3.65 -3.82
N ILE A 46 -8.19 -2.79 -3.65
CA ILE A 46 -9.30 -3.01 -2.71
C ILE A 46 -10.08 -4.27 -3.09
N VAL A 47 -10.44 -4.43 -4.37
CA VAL A 47 -11.13 -5.62 -4.89
C VAL A 47 -10.34 -6.89 -4.59
N ILE A 48 -9.02 -6.86 -4.80
CA ILE A 48 -8.13 -8.00 -4.49
C ILE A 48 -8.09 -8.26 -2.98
N ALA A 49 -7.94 -7.23 -2.16
CA ALA A 49 -7.82 -7.37 -0.70
C ALA A 49 -9.11 -7.94 -0.08
N VAL A 50 -10.27 -7.42 -0.46
CA VAL A 50 -11.58 -7.92 -0.01
C VAL A 50 -11.83 -9.35 -0.50
N GLY A 51 -11.60 -9.62 -1.80
CA GLY A 51 -11.77 -10.95 -2.37
C GLY A 51 -10.85 -12.00 -1.72
N ARG A 52 -9.60 -11.62 -1.40
CA ARG A 52 -8.67 -12.48 -0.66
C ARG A 52 -9.15 -12.77 0.77
N GLN A 53 -9.67 -11.77 1.46
CA GLN A 53 -10.20 -11.96 2.82
C GLN A 53 -11.40 -12.91 2.81
N ILE A 54 -12.33 -12.77 1.86
CA ILE A 54 -13.46 -13.68 1.69
C ILE A 54 -12.94 -15.10 1.44
N HIS A 55 -12.07 -15.30 0.45
CA HIS A 55 -11.52 -16.61 0.12
C HIS A 55 -10.82 -17.28 1.32
N ASN A 56 -10.08 -16.51 2.12
CA ASN A 56 -9.36 -17.05 3.28
C ASN A 56 -10.26 -17.33 4.49
N SER A 57 -11.46 -16.77 4.53
CA SER A 57 -12.40 -16.93 5.65
C SER A 57 -13.49 -17.96 5.39
N CYS A 58 -13.67 -18.39 4.14
CA CYS A 58 -14.83 -19.16 3.72
C CYS A 58 -14.42 -20.45 3.00
N ASP A 59 -14.86 -21.58 3.50
CA ASP A 59 -14.58 -22.89 2.90
C ASP A 59 -15.36 -23.12 1.60
N ASP A 60 -16.54 -22.48 1.48
CA ASP A 60 -17.45 -22.63 0.35
C ASP A 60 -17.26 -21.57 -0.76
N VAL A 61 -16.38 -20.58 -0.53
CA VAL A 61 -16.09 -19.53 -1.51
C VAL A 61 -14.67 -19.64 -2.01
N ASN A 62 -14.52 -19.93 -3.30
CA ASN A 62 -13.22 -20.16 -3.91
C ASN A 62 -12.83 -19.03 -4.87
N ALA A 63 -11.53 -18.73 -4.94
CA ALA A 63 -11.00 -17.81 -5.92
C ALA A 63 -11.00 -18.44 -7.33
N ARG A 64 -11.39 -17.64 -8.33
CA ARG A 64 -11.19 -17.94 -9.75
C ARG A 64 -9.77 -17.55 -10.15
N LEU A 65 -8.79 -18.39 -9.84
CA LEU A 65 -7.36 -18.06 -9.91
C LEU A 65 -6.93 -17.42 -11.23
N LEU A 66 -7.30 -17.99 -12.38
CA LEU A 66 -6.92 -17.44 -13.68
C LEU A 66 -7.50 -16.04 -13.90
N ARG A 67 -8.73 -15.81 -13.44
CA ARG A 67 -9.38 -14.51 -13.55
C ARG A 67 -8.76 -13.50 -12.60
N ALA A 68 -8.44 -13.92 -11.39
CA ALA A 68 -7.76 -13.08 -10.40
C ALA A 68 -6.35 -12.70 -10.86
N LEU A 69 -5.60 -13.64 -11.45
CA LEU A 69 -4.28 -13.36 -12.03
C LEU A 69 -4.37 -12.39 -13.21
N GLY A 70 -5.32 -12.60 -14.14
CA GLY A 70 -5.53 -11.68 -15.25
C GLY A 70 -5.92 -10.28 -14.79
N PHE A 71 -6.74 -10.18 -13.75
CA PHE A 71 -7.10 -8.90 -13.15
C PHE A 71 -5.89 -8.20 -12.50
N ALA A 72 -5.10 -8.92 -11.70
CA ALA A 72 -3.87 -8.38 -11.11
C ALA A 72 -2.88 -7.90 -12.19
N GLU A 73 -2.71 -8.69 -13.27
CA GLU A 73 -1.83 -8.32 -14.37
C GLU A 73 -2.33 -7.07 -15.12
N SER A 74 -3.63 -6.86 -15.22
CA SER A 74 -4.19 -5.63 -15.79
C SER A 74 -3.85 -4.39 -14.96
N LEU A 75 -3.81 -4.51 -13.63
CA LEU A 75 -3.37 -3.43 -12.75
C LEU A 75 -1.88 -3.12 -12.91
N VAL A 76 -1.05 -4.16 -13.01
CA VAL A 76 0.39 -3.99 -13.30
C VAL A 76 0.59 -3.26 -14.63
N SER A 77 -0.12 -3.68 -15.67
CA SER A 77 -0.06 -3.05 -16.99
C SER A 77 -0.50 -1.58 -16.92
N HIS A 78 -1.56 -1.29 -16.17
CA HIS A 78 -2.01 0.09 -15.97
C HIS A 78 -0.95 0.93 -15.24
N ALA A 79 -0.35 0.42 -14.16
CA ALA A 79 0.73 1.11 -13.45
C ALA A 79 1.94 1.40 -14.37
N GLN A 80 2.23 0.51 -15.32
CA GLN A 80 3.28 0.74 -16.32
C GLN A 80 2.95 1.92 -17.25
N THR A 81 1.68 2.15 -17.59
CA THR A 81 1.26 3.35 -18.36
C THR A 81 1.45 4.64 -17.57
N LEU A 82 1.46 4.55 -16.24
CA LEU A 82 1.77 5.68 -15.34
C LEU A 82 3.30 5.89 -15.14
N GLY A 83 4.13 5.11 -15.81
CA GLY A 83 5.59 5.23 -15.76
C GLY A 83 6.28 4.36 -14.71
N PHE A 84 5.56 3.47 -14.03
CA PHE A 84 6.16 2.54 -13.06
C PHE A 84 6.69 1.29 -13.76
N SER A 85 7.91 0.87 -13.42
CA SER A 85 8.40 -0.45 -13.84
C SER A 85 7.70 -1.56 -13.07
N ARG A 86 7.68 -2.77 -13.63
CA ARG A 86 7.16 -3.97 -12.91
C ARG A 86 7.84 -4.18 -11.56
N ALA A 87 9.15 -3.95 -11.47
CA ALA A 87 9.89 -4.07 -10.22
C ALA A 87 9.42 -3.06 -9.15
N GLN A 88 9.08 -1.84 -9.56
CA GLN A 88 8.52 -0.83 -8.67
C GLN A 88 7.10 -1.18 -8.20
N VAL A 89 6.27 -1.71 -9.09
CA VAL A 89 4.92 -2.19 -8.75
C VAL A 89 5.01 -3.37 -7.77
N ASN A 90 5.91 -4.32 -8.01
CA ASN A 90 6.12 -5.43 -7.09
C ASN A 90 6.61 -4.94 -5.72
N ALA A 91 7.56 -3.99 -5.67
CA ALA A 91 8.03 -3.40 -4.42
C ALA A 91 6.91 -2.70 -3.63
N PHE A 92 5.97 -2.06 -4.33
CA PHE A 92 4.77 -1.48 -3.71
C PHE A 92 3.83 -2.55 -3.13
N ILE A 93 3.56 -3.61 -3.89
CA ILE A 93 2.67 -4.71 -3.46
C ILE A 93 3.29 -5.49 -2.29
N ASP A 94 4.62 -5.64 -2.27
CA ASP A 94 5.35 -6.39 -1.23
C ASP A 94 5.63 -5.54 0.02
N ASP A 95 5.38 -4.23 -0.02
CA ASP A 95 5.58 -3.36 1.13
C ASP A 95 4.57 -3.66 2.25
N ARG A 96 5.09 -3.87 3.45
CA ARG A 96 4.27 -4.26 4.61
C ARG A 96 3.27 -3.19 5.02
N THR A 97 3.63 -1.91 4.87
CA THR A 97 2.77 -0.78 5.21
C THR A 97 1.60 -0.71 4.24
N GLU A 98 1.86 -0.88 2.93
CA GLU A 98 0.81 -0.91 1.91
C GLU A 98 -0.09 -2.14 2.08
N GLN A 99 0.48 -3.31 2.36
CA GLN A 99 -0.30 -4.50 2.66
C GLN A 99 -1.21 -4.32 3.88
N GLN A 100 -0.71 -3.67 4.94
CA GLN A 100 -1.53 -3.38 6.12
C GLN A 100 -2.64 -2.38 5.78
N ARG A 101 -2.32 -1.33 5.03
CA ARG A 101 -3.30 -0.35 4.56
C ARG A 101 -4.48 -1.01 3.83
N TYR A 102 -4.22 -1.91 2.89
CA TYR A 102 -5.28 -2.60 2.15
C TYR A 102 -6.03 -3.63 2.99
N ARG A 103 -5.40 -4.24 4.00
CA ARG A 103 -6.12 -5.06 5.00
C ARG A 103 -7.10 -4.21 5.82
N ASP A 104 -6.67 -3.03 6.25
CA ASP A 104 -7.51 -2.11 7.04
C ASP A 104 -8.71 -1.61 6.22
N ILE A 105 -8.48 -1.26 4.95
CA ILE A 105 -9.55 -0.88 4.01
C ILE A 105 -10.52 -2.05 3.80
N ALA A 106 -10.03 -3.28 3.64
CA ALA A 106 -10.89 -4.46 3.52
C ALA A 106 -11.70 -4.68 4.80
N SER A 107 -11.10 -4.51 5.98
CA SER A 107 -11.81 -4.61 7.26
C SER A 107 -12.91 -3.55 7.38
N GLN A 108 -12.64 -2.32 6.95
CA GLN A 108 -13.64 -1.25 6.89
C GLN A 108 -14.78 -1.60 5.92
N TYR A 109 -14.46 -2.18 4.76
CA TYR A 109 -15.46 -2.64 3.78
C TYR A 109 -16.48 -3.61 4.40
N PHE A 110 -16.04 -4.54 5.26
CA PHE A 110 -16.90 -5.45 5.99
C PHE A 110 -17.66 -4.75 7.11
N ALA A 111 -17.01 -3.86 7.87
CA ALA A 111 -17.65 -3.10 8.94
C ALA A 111 -18.82 -2.25 8.43
N GLU A 112 -18.69 -1.62 7.27
CA GLU A 112 -19.73 -0.84 6.59
C GLU A 112 -20.94 -1.71 6.19
N ARG A 113 -20.76 -3.04 6.11
CA ARG A 113 -21.81 -4.04 5.86
C ARG A 113 -22.31 -4.74 7.14
N GLY A 114 -21.97 -4.20 8.31
CA GLY A 114 -22.39 -4.69 9.62
C GLY A 114 -21.64 -5.92 10.12
N VAL A 115 -20.55 -6.34 9.44
CA VAL A 115 -19.74 -7.48 9.87
C VAL A 115 -18.77 -7.04 10.95
N GLN A 116 -18.82 -7.71 12.10
CA GLN A 116 -17.91 -7.43 13.22
C GLN A 116 -16.55 -8.09 13.06
N PRO A 117 -15.48 -7.57 13.68
CA PRO A 117 -14.20 -8.23 13.71
C PRO A 117 -14.31 -9.68 14.23
N GLY A 118 -13.78 -10.65 13.48
CA GLY A 118 -13.85 -12.07 13.82
C GLY A 118 -15.13 -12.79 13.40
N ASP A 119 -16.11 -12.10 12.83
CA ASP A 119 -17.32 -12.72 12.29
C ASP A 119 -17.06 -13.31 10.90
N GLY A 120 -16.52 -14.53 10.87
CA GLY A 120 -16.29 -15.26 9.62
C GLY A 120 -17.56 -15.56 8.84
N ALA A 121 -18.68 -15.83 9.54
CA ALA A 121 -19.97 -16.11 8.89
C ALA A 121 -20.48 -14.86 8.14
N GLY A 122 -20.36 -13.68 8.76
CA GLY A 122 -20.69 -12.40 8.12
C GLY A 122 -19.81 -12.12 6.90
N VAL A 123 -18.48 -12.36 6.97
CA VAL A 123 -17.58 -12.26 5.83
C VAL A 123 -18.02 -13.17 4.68
N CYS A 124 -18.39 -14.42 4.98
CA CYS A 124 -18.84 -15.37 3.97
C CYS A 124 -20.19 -14.97 3.35
N GLN A 125 -21.10 -14.42 4.13
CA GLN A 125 -22.36 -13.89 3.60
C GLN A 125 -22.09 -12.75 2.61
N VAL A 126 -21.24 -11.79 2.96
CA VAL A 126 -20.82 -10.71 2.04
C VAL A 126 -20.21 -11.31 0.76
N GLY A 127 -19.38 -12.34 0.88
CA GLY A 127 -18.80 -13.02 -0.30
C GLY A 127 -19.85 -13.60 -1.24
N ARG A 128 -20.87 -14.27 -0.71
CA ARG A 128 -22.00 -14.79 -1.51
C ARG A 128 -22.80 -13.67 -2.16
N ASP A 129 -23.03 -12.59 -1.44
CA ASP A 129 -23.76 -11.41 -1.96
C ASP A 129 -22.98 -10.74 -3.11
N GLU A 130 -21.66 -10.61 -2.99
CA GLU A 130 -20.80 -10.09 -4.04
C GLU A 130 -20.81 -10.97 -5.30
N ILE A 131 -20.79 -12.30 -5.13
CA ILE A 131 -20.90 -13.26 -6.23
C ILE A 131 -22.27 -13.12 -6.90
N SER A 132 -23.34 -13.09 -6.13
CA SER A 132 -24.73 -12.94 -6.64
C SER A 132 -24.91 -11.63 -7.40
N ALA A 133 -24.36 -10.55 -6.89
CA ALA A 133 -24.41 -9.24 -7.52
C ALA A 133 -23.52 -9.13 -8.80
N GLY A 134 -22.62 -10.08 -9.03
CA GLY A 134 -21.67 -10.01 -10.12
C GLY A 134 -20.72 -8.80 -10.04
N SER A 135 -20.47 -8.33 -8.82
CA SER A 135 -19.58 -7.19 -8.55
C SER A 135 -18.16 -7.43 -9.03
N ALA A 136 -17.31 -6.41 -8.97
CA ALA A 136 -15.89 -6.58 -9.28
C ALA A 136 -15.23 -7.64 -8.39
N ILE A 137 -15.59 -7.69 -7.10
CA ILE A 137 -15.12 -8.70 -6.15
C ILE A 137 -15.70 -10.07 -6.51
N GLY A 138 -17.02 -10.16 -6.68
CA GLY A 138 -17.73 -11.42 -6.95
C GLY A 138 -17.27 -12.10 -8.25
N ARG A 139 -16.86 -11.31 -9.26
CA ARG A 139 -16.30 -11.87 -10.51
C ARG A 139 -14.98 -12.62 -10.31
N LEU A 140 -14.24 -12.33 -9.25
CA LEU A 140 -13.00 -13.02 -8.90
C LEU A 140 -13.23 -14.28 -8.04
N LEU A 141 -14.48 -14.51 -7.59
CA LEU A 141 -14.89 -15.58 -6.69
C LEU A 141 -15.91 -16.53 -7.37
N ARG A 142 -16.09 -17.72 -6.76
CA ARG A 142 -17.08 -18.73 -7.15
C ARG A 142 -17.47 -19.60 -5.97
#